data_dfa807083fc1937a8bb9c71ab66878dc
#
_entry.id   dfa807083fc1937a8bb9c71ab66878dc
#
_cell.length_a   1.000
_cell.length_b   1.000
_cell.length_c   1.000
_cell.angle_alpha   90.00
_cell.angle_beta   90.00
_cell.angle_gamma   90.00
#
_symmetry.space_group_name_H-M   'P 1'
#
loop_
_entity.id
_entity.type
_entity.pdbx_description
1 polymer ?
#
loop_
_entity_poly.entity_id
_entity_poly.type
_entity_poly.pdbx_seq_one_letter_code
_entity_poly.pdbx_strand_id
1 'polypeptide(L)'
;IHIRRNAVKVTNEEIFTKAPKTVSGDRYVFFSLEMESLLREYRQECAWETETYDGRELEDGDFLFRRRGCRLPMTPSTFTWRFKLILKKHGLPEYLNVHSLRHTNASLLIANGTDVATVAGLLGHSQPSTTLDIYTHAFDKNKQAASRVLQEGLEI
;
A
#
# COMPACT_ATOMS: atom_id res chain seq x y z
N ILE A 1 -3.42 -0.22 -10.27
CA ILE A 1 -1.98 -0.55 -10.29
C ILE A 1 -1.82 -2.06 -10.22
N HIS A 2 -1.01 -2.61 -11.11
CA HIS A 2 -0.64 -4.03 -11.08
C HIS A 2 0.67 -4.21 -10.31
N ILE A 3 0.63 -4.87 -9.16
CA ILE A 3 1.81 -5.21 -8.34
C ILE A 3 2.34 -6.56 -8.81
N ARG A 4 3.42 -6.58 -9.59
CA ARG A 4 4.02 -7.81 -10.15
C ARG A 4 5.53 -7.95 -9.91
N ARG A 5 6.14 -6.98 -9.25
CA ARG A 5 7.58 -6.99 -8.93
C ARG A 5 7.83 -6.35 -7.58
N ASN A 6 8.81 -6.86 -6.87
CA ASN A 6 9.30 -6.30 -5.61
C ASN A 6 10.70 -5.74 -5.82
N ALA A 7 10.97 -4.51 -5.36
CA ALA A 7 12.31 -3.98 -5.25
C ALA A 7 12.98 -4.52 -3.95
N VAL A 8 14.14 -5.10 -4.08
CA VAL A 8 14.87 -5.73 -2.97
C VAL A 8 16.25 -5.11 -2.85
N LYS A 9 16.64 -4.77 -1.63
CA LYS A 9 17.98 -4.31 -1.28
C LYS A 9 18.61 -5.36 -0.36
N VAL A 10 19.68 -5.96 -0.80
CA VAL A 10 20.54 -6.82 0.02
C VAL A 10 21.77 -5.99 0.45
N THR A 11 22.32 -6.29 1.60
CA THR A 11 23.54 -5.62 2.11
C THR A 11 24.69 -5.78 1.10
N ASN A 12 25.32 -4.67 0.76
CA ASN A 12 26.44 -4.60 -0.20
C ASN A 12 26.12 -4.93 -1.66
N GLU A 13 24.82 -5.09 -2.03
CA GLU A 13 24.41 -5.28 -3.41
C GLU A 13 23.65 -4.07 -3.92
N GLU A 14 23.54 -3.94 -5.23
CA GLU A 14 22.62 -2.97 -5.84
C GLU A 14 21.18 -3.41 -5.63
N ILE A 15 20.27 -2.42 -5.67
CA ILE A 15 18.84 -2.72 -5.60
C ILE A 15 18.40 -3.40 -6.90
N PHE A 16 17.70 -4.52 -6.78
CA PHE A 16 17.18 -5.27 -7.92
C PHE A 16 15.69 -5.58 -7.74
N THR A 17 15.04 -5.97 -8.83
CA THR A 17 13.63 -6.36 -8.80
C THR A 17 13.49 -7.86 -8.99
N LYS A 18 12.52 -8.45 -8.29
CA LYS A 18 12.12 -9.84 -8.47
C LYS A 18 10.61 -9.99 -8.43
N ALA A 19 10.11 -11.10 -8.95
CA ALA A 19 8.70 -11.46 -8.83
C ALA A 19 8.30 -11.60 -7.35
N PRO A 20 7.02 -11.39 -7.02
CA PRO A 20 6.49 -11.70 -5.70
C PRO A 20 6.75 -13.16 -5.32
N LYS A 21 6.94 -13.44 -4.03
CA LYS A 21 7.18 -14.81 -3.54
C LYS A 21 5.97 -15.73 -3.65
N THR A 22 4.77 -15.15 -3.70
CA THR A 22 3.49 -15.88 -3.72
C THR A 22 2.62 -15.37 -4.84
N VAL A 23 1.69 -16.22 -5.30
CA VAL A 23 0.68 -15.85 -6.31
C VAL A 23 -0.14 -14.64 -5.83
N SER A 24 -0.51 -14.61 -4.55
CA SER A 24 -1.25 -13.48 -3.94
C SER A 24 -0.45 -12.16 -3.92
N GLY A 25 0.86 -12.22 -4.10
CA GLY A 25 1.71 -11.05 -4.25
C GLY A 25 1.57 -10.35 -5.60
N ASP A 26 1.18 -11.11 -6.64
CA ASP A 26 0.81 -10.59 -7.95
C ASP A 26 -0.67 -10.21 -7.90
N ARG A 27 -0.96 -8.92 -7.87
CA ARG A 27 -2.33 -8.43 -7.66
C ARG A 27 -2.57 -7.04 -8.21
N TYR A 28 -3.84 -6.73 -8.42
CA TYR A 28 -4.28 -5.38 -8.71
C TYR A 28 -4.64 -4.63 -7.43
N VAL A 29 -4.22 -3.38 -7.33
CA VAL A 29 -4.62 -2.43 -6.29
C VAL A 29 -5.43 -1.33 -6.95
N PHE A 30 -6.65 -1.13 -6.47
CA PHE A 30 -7.55 -0.07 -6.89
C PHE A 30 -7.38 1.13 -5.96
N PHE A 31 -7.60 2.33 -6.47
CA PHE A 31 -7.45 3.57 -5.73
C PHE A 31 -8.48 4.60 -6.22
N SER A 32 -8.70 5.67 -5.45
CA SER A 32 -9.68 6.70 -5.76
C SER A 32 -9.21 7.59 -6.93
N LEU A 33 -10.16 8.34 -7.51
CA LEU A 33 -9.85 9.32 -8.57
C LEU A 33 -8.89 10.40 -8.10
N GLU A 34 -8.95 10.81 -6.82
CA GLU A 34 -8.03 11.77 -6.23
C GLU A 34 -6.60 11.22 -6.21
N MET A 35 -6.44 9.95 -5.86
CA MET A 35 -5.12 9.30 -5.90
C MET A 35 -4.61 9.15 -7.33
N GLU A 36 -5.50 8.89 -8.29
CA GLU A 36 -5.13 8.86 -9.71
C GLU A 36 -4.59 10.21 -10.16
N SER A 37 -5.27 11.31 -9.82
CA SER A 37 -4.81 12.68 -10.14
C SER A 37 -3.44 12.97 -9.56
N LEU A 38 -3.24 12.67 -8.26
CA LEU A 38 -1.94 12.85 -7.60
C LEU A 38 -0.82 12.03 -8.26
N LEU A 39 -1.09 10.80 -8.68
CA LEU A 39 -0.09 9.97 -9.36
C LEU A 39 0.22 10.48 -10.76
N ARG A 40 -0.75 11.04 -11.47
CA ARG A 40 -0.54 11.67 -12.78
C ARG A 40 0.30 12.94 -12.66
N GLU A 41 0.00 13.80 -11.71
CA GLU A 41 0.80 15.00 -11.42
C GLU A 41 2.23 14.60 -11.05
N TYR A 42 2.41 13.66 -10.15
CA TYR A 42 3.72 13.17 -9.76
C TYR A 42 4.50 12.55 -10.94
N ARG A 43 3.81 11.86 -11.86
CA ARG A 43 4.45 11.37 -13.09
C ARG A 43 4.95 12.52 -13.98
N GLN A 44 4.22 13.64 -14.06
CA GLN A 44 4.67 14.82 -14.80
C GLN A 44 5.91 15.45 -14.16
N GLU A 45 5.94 15.55 -12.82
CA GLU A 45 7.15 15.99 -12.10
C GLU A 45 8.34 15.04 -12.39
N CYS A 46 8.12 13.73 -12.36
CA CYS A 46 9.16 12.75 -12.71
C CYS A 46 9.65 12.90 -14.15
N ALA A 47 8.77 13.20 -15.09
CA ALA A 47 9.15 13.44 -16.50
C ALA A 47 10.03 14.69 -16.62
N TRP A 48 9.61 15.80 -16.00
CA TRP A 48 10.39 17.04 -15.95
C TRP A 48 11.77 16.82 -15.28
N GLU A 49 11.82 16.12 -14.14
CA GLU A 49 13.09 15.80 -13.47
C GLU A 49 14.00 14.93 -14.35
N THR A 50 13.42 13.95 -15.09
CA THR A 50 14.18 13.06 -15.96
C THR A 50 14.81 13.83 -17.12
N GLU A 51 14.04 14.71 -17.73
CA GLU A 51 14.53 15.56 -18.81
C GLU A 51 15.61 16.52 -18.31
N THR A 52 15.36 17.17 -17.15
CA THR A 52 16.26 18.20 -16.59
C THR A 52 17.58 17.63 -16.08
N TYR A 53 17.57 16.50 -15.38
CA TYR A 53 18.73 15.97 -14.67
C TYR A 53 19.38 14.76 -15.34
N ASP A 54 18.61 13.97 -16.09
CA ASP A 54 19.12 12.77 -16.77
C ASP A 54 19.31 13.00 -18.28
N GLY A 55 18.81 14.14 -18.83
CA GLY A 55 18.90 14.50 -20.25
C GLY A 55 18.14 13.55 -21.19
N ARG A 56 17.07 12.89 -20.70
CA ARG A 56 16.28 11.93 -21.46
C ARG A 56 14.79 12.02 -21.10
N GLU A 57 13.96 11.42 -21.90
CA GLU A 57 12.54 11.25 -21.59
C GLU A 57 12.29 10.15 -20.55
N LEU A 58 11.17 10.30 -19.81
CA LEU A 58 10.67 9.26 -18.91
C LEU A 58 10.02 8.13 -19.72
N GLU A 59 10.53 6.91 -19.56
CA GLU A 59 10.02 5.71 -20.21
C GLU A 59 9.00 4.95 -19.36
N ASP A 60 8.14 4.14 -19.97
CA ASP A 60 7.15 3.31 -19.25
C ASP A 60 7.79 2.24 -18.35
N GLY A 61 9.06 1.89 -18.59
CA GLY A 61 9.85 0.98 -17.76
C GLY A 61 10.48 1.63 -16.54
N ASP A 62 10.50 2.95 -16.45
CA ASP A 62 11.12 3.67 -15.35
C ASP A 62 10.31 3.52 -14.05
N PHE A 63 11.03 3.51 -12.92
CA PHE A 63 10.38 3.51 -11.62
C PHE A 63 9.80 4.88 -11.30
N LEU A 64 8.56 4.93 -10.87
CA LEU A 64 7.93 6.16 -10.40
C LEU A 64 8.64 6.70 -9.15
N PHE A 65 8.91 5.81 -8.18
CA PHE A 65 9.67 6.16 -6.96
C PHE A 65 11.14 5.76 -7.15
N ARG A 66 11.93 6.67 -7.68
CA ARG A 66 13.33 6.46 -8.02
C ARG A 66 14.24 7.46 -7.32
N ARG A 67 15.52 7.22 -7.38
CA ARG A 67 16.52 8.22 -7.00
C ARG A 67 16.63 9.24 -8.12
N ARG A 68 16.75 10.50 -7.74
CA ARG A 68 17.03 11.58 -8.69
C ARG A 68 18.39 11.33 -9.37
N GLY A 69 18.46 11.55 -10.68
CA GLY A 69 19.67 11.36 -11.47
C GLY A 69 20.07 9.89 -11.69
N CYS A 70 19.16 8.92 -11.50
CA CYS A 70 19.42 7.53 -11.87
C CYS A 70 18.15 6.72 -12.12
N ARG A 71 18.29 5.59 -12.84
CA ARG A 71 17.17 4.68 -13.14
C ARG A 71 16.82 3.71 -12.01
N LEU A 72 17.55 3.71 -10.91
CA LEU A 72 17.31 2.77 -9.82
C LEU A 72 16.12 3.18 -8.95
N PRO A 73 15.34 2.23 -8.46
CA PRO A 73 14.22 2.54 -7.56
C PRO A 73 14.74 3.09 -6.24
N MET A 74 13.86 3.85 -5.57
CA MET A 74 14.10 4.29 -4.21
C MET A 74 14.14 3.07 -3.26
N THR A 75 15.08 3.07 -2.30
CA THR A 75 15.17 1.95 -1.35
C THR A 75 13.99 1.96 -0.37
N PRO A 76 13.51 0.79 0.08
CA PRO A 76 12.44 0.72 1.09
C PRO A 76 12.74 1.51 2.36
N SER A 77 14.00 1.53 2.80
CA SER A 77 14.45 2.31 3.95
C SER A 77 14.26 3.82 3.76
N THR A 78 14.42 4.34 2.55
CA THR A 78 14.19 5.75 2.23
C THR A 78 12.72 6.13 2.45
N PHE A 79 11.77 5.26 2.08
CA PHE A 79 10.35 5.48 2.36
C PHE A 79 10.08 5.55 3.86
N THR A 80 10.60 4.60 4.61
CA THR A 80 10.45 4.57 6.07
C THR A 80 11.02 5.83 6.71
N TRP A 81 12.21 6.25 6.30
CA TRP A 81 12.86 7.45 6.80
C TRP A 81 12.05 8.72 6.46
N ARG A 82 11.63 8.89 5.21
CA ARG A 82 10.80 10.04 4.78
C ARG A 82 9.47 10.07 5.54
N PHE A 83 8.83 8.92 5.74
CA PHE A 83 7.60 8.83 6.52
C PHE A 83 7.81 9.32 7.96
N LYS A 84 8.91 8.92 8.61
CA LYS A 84 9.27 9.41 9.95
C LYS A 84 9.50 10.92 9.99
N LEU A 85 10.12 11.49 8.96
CA LEU A 85 10.27 12.95 8.86
C LEU A 85 8.92 13.67 8.77
N ILE A 86 7.96 13.12 8.01
CA ILE A 86 6.61 13.67 7.90
C ILE A 86 5.91 13.62 9.27
N LEU A 87 5.96 12.48 9.97
CA LEU A 87 5.37 12.34 11.31
C LEU A 87 5.93 13.40 12.27
N LYS A 88 7.25 13.54 12.31
CA LYS A 88 7.93 14.52 13.16
C LYS A 88 7.55 15.96 12.80
N LYS A 89 7.55 16.29 11.51
CA LYS A 89 7.20 17.63 11.01
C LYS A 89 5.78 18.06 11.41
N HIS A 90 4.84 17.11 11.47
CA HIS A 90 3.43 17.37 11.77
C HIS A 90 3.02 17.03 13.19
N GLY A 91 3.96 16.74 14.10
CA GLY A 91 3.67 16.39 15.49
C GLY A 91 2.85 15.11 15.66
N LEU A 92 2.94 14.19 14.69
CA LEU A 92 2.23 12.91 14.74
C LEU A 92 3.04 11.87 15.51
N PRO A 93 2.38 10.83 16.09
CA PRO A 93 3.05 9.84 16.90
C PRO A 93 4.18 9.12 16.15
N GLU A 94 5.40 9.18 16.67
CA GLU A 94 6.59 8.62 16.02
C GLU A 94 6.64 7.07 16.06
N TYR A 95 5.80 6.41 16.86
CA TYR A 95 5.68 4.94 16.82
C TYR A 95 5.00 4.43 15.54
N LEU A 96 4.25 5.28 14.83
CA LEU A 96 3.66 4.92 13.54
C LEU A 96 4.74 4.60 12.51
N ASN A 97 4.44 3.66 11.63
CA ASN A 97 5.29 3.26 10.51
C ASN A 97 4.45 2.98 9.27
N VAL A 98 5.09 2.74 8.14
CA VAL A 98 4.38 2.45 6.88
C VAL A 98 3.47 1.22 7.01
N HIS A 99 3.85 0.24 7.83
CA HIS A 99 3.04 -0.95 8.11
C HIS A 99 1.78 -0.61 8.92
N SER A 100 1.86 0.40 9.81
CA SER A 100 0.70 0.90 10.55
C SER A 100 -0.38 1.47 9.62
N LEU A 101 0.00 2.15 8.53
CA LEU A 101 -0.95 2.63 7.53
C LEU A 101 -1.69 1.48 6.85
N ARG A 102 -0.96 0.40 6.54
CA ARG A 102 -1.56 -0.82 5.98
C ARG A 102 -2.57 -1.44 6.95
N HIS A 103 -2.23 -1.53 8.24
CA HIS A 103 -3.13 -2.01 9.28
C HIS A 103 -4.36 -1.12 9.44
N THR A 104 -4.18 0.20 9.45
CA THR A 104 -5.28 1.17 9.51
C THR A 104 -6.24 1.00 8.33
N ASN A 105 -5.71 0.90 7.12
CA ASN A 105 -6.53 0.68 5.91
C ASN A 105 -7.37 -0.59 6.03
N ALA A 106 -6.76 -1.72 6.39
CA ALA A 106 -7.47 -2.98 6.56
C ALA A 106 -8.53 -2.90 7.66
N SER A 107 -8.21 -2.29 8.80
CA SER A 107 -9.18 -2.11 9.90
C SER A 107 -10.38 -1.27 9.46
N LEU A 108 -10.15 -0.20 8.71
CA LEU A 108 -11.21 0.65 8.18
C LEU A 108 -12.11 -0.09 7.19
N LEU A 109 -11.53 -0.88 6.26
CA LEU A 109 -12.29 -1.67 5.31
C LEU A 109 -13.19 -2.69 6.01
N ILE A 110 -12.64 -3.43 6.99
CA ILE A 110 -13.39 -4.40 7.77
C ILE A 110 -14.48 -3.73 8.60
N ALA A 111 -14.17 -2.61 9.25
CA ALA A 111 -15.15 -1.85 10.06
C ALA A 111 -16.31 -1.30 9.22
N ASN A 112 -16.08 -1.08 7.91
CA ASN A 112 -17.11 -0.67 6.95
C ASN A 112 -17.77 -1.85 6.21
N GLY A 113 -17.59 -3.09 6.70
CA GLY A 113 -18.31 -4.27 6.21
C GLY A 113 -17.65 -4.98 5.03
N THR A 114 -16.43 -4.59 4.61
CA THR A 114 -15.71 -5.35 3.59
C THR A 114 -15.32 -6.71 4.15
N ASP A 115 -15.59 -7.78 3.41
CA ASP A 115 -15.25 -9.13 3.84
C ASP A 115 -13.74 -9.37 3.93
N VAL A 116 -13.34 -10.26 4.85
CA VAL A 116 -11.93 -10.52 5.17
C VAL A 116 -11.14 -11.07 4.00
N ALA A 117 -11.78 -11.89 3.14
CA ALA A 117 -11.10 -12.49 2.00
C ALA A 117 -10.75 -11.42 0.96
N THR A 118 -11.66 -10.49 0.70
CA THR A 118 -11.40 -9.31 -0.14
C THR A 118 -10.26 -8.45 0.44
N VAL A 119 -10.28 -8.16 1.74
CA VAL A 119 -9.20 -7.39 2.39
C VAL A 119 -7.88 -8.13 2.31
N ALA A 120 -7.86 -9.45 2.57
CA ALA A 120 -6.65 -10.26 2.44
C ALA A 120 -6.09 -10.23 1.00
N GLY A 121 -6.96 -10.32 0.00
CA GLY A 121 -6.59 -10.21 -1.41
C GLY A 121 -5.97 -8.84 -1.75
N LEU A 122 -6.58 -7.74 -1.31
CA LEU A 122 -6.05 -6.38 -1.48
C LEU A 122 -4.69 -6.21 -0.81
N LEU A 123 -4.49 -6.80 0.36
CA LEU A 123 -3.22 -6.78 1.07
C LEU A 123 -2.18 -7.74 0.47
N GLY A 124 -2.59 -8.74 -0.31
CA GLY A 124 -1.71 -9.78 -0.85
C GLY A 124 -1.27 -10.79 0.21
N HIS A 125 -2.12 -11.06 1.21
CA HIS A 125 -1.91 -12.16 2.15
C HIS A 125 -2.24 -13.48 1.46
N SER A 126 -1.36 -14.45 1.58
CA SER A 126 -1.57 -15.80 1.01
C SER A 126 -2.63 -16.61 1.79
N GLN A 127 -2.86 -16.24 3.05
CA GLN A 127 -3.84 -16.86 3.93
C GLN A 127 -4.77 -15.80 4.53
N PRO A 128 -6.09 -15.90 4.36
CA PRO A 128 -7.06 -15.00 5.00
C PRO A 128 -6.98 -15.04 6.53
N SER A 129 -6.58 -16.15 7.14
CA SER A 129 -6.35 -16.28 8.59
C SER A 129 -5.38 -15.23 9.12
N THR A 130 -4.33 -14.89 8.37
CA THR A 130 -3.40 -13.80 8.75
C THR A 130 -4.12 -12.46 8.92
N THR A 131 -5.10 -12.18 8.07
CA THR A 131 -5.92 -10.97 8.19
C THR A 131 -6.89 -11.08 9.37
N LEU A 132 -7.50 -12.26 9.56
CA LEU A 132 -8.43 -12.54 10.65
C LEU A 132 -7.75 -12.34 12.01
N ASP A 133 -6.59 -12.94 12.22
CA ASP A 133 -5.84 -12.90 13.49
C ASP A 133 -5.45 -11.45 13.87
N ILE A 134 -5.06 -10.64 12.88
CA ILE A 134 -4.64 -9.25 13.11
C ILE A 134 -5.82 -8.34 13.45
N TYR A 135 -7.02 -8.63 12.88
CA TYR A 135 -8.17 -7.72 12.95
C TYR A 135 -9.35 -8.25 13.77
N THR A 136 -9.13 -9.26 14.62
CA THR A 136 -10.17 -9.88 15.46
C THR A 136 -11.00 -8.85 16.24
N HIS A 137 -10.37 -7.80 16.74
CA HIS A 137 -11.06 -6.74 17.50
C HIS A 137 -12.02 -5.87 16.64
N ALA A 138 -11.78 -5.77 15.32
CA ALA A 138 -12.68 -5.04 14.42
C ALA A 138 -13.99 -5.82 14.15
N PHE A 139 -14.01 -7.13 14.41
CA PHE A 139 -15.19 -7.97 14.19
C PHE A 139 -16.27 -7.84 15.24
N ASP A 140 -15.97 -7.35 16.45
CA ASP A 140 -16.97 -7.26 17.51
C ASP A 140 -18.09 -6.27 17.17
N LYS A 141 -17.78 -5.19 16.44
CA LYS A 141 -18.80 -4.27 15.91
C LYS A 141 -19.65 -4.94 14.81
N ASN A 142 -19.04 -5.75 13.96
CA ASN A 142 -19.75 -6.45 12.89
C ASN A 142 -20.64 -7.58 13.43
N LYS A 143 -20.28 -8.24 14.54
CA LYS A 143 -21.14 -9.21 15.23
C LYS A 143 -22.42 -8.56 15.76
N GLN A 144 -22.32 -7.34 16.33
CA GLN A 144 -23.50 -6.60 16.78
C GLN A 144 -24.41 -6.17 15.61
N ALA A 145 -23.83 -5.74 14.49
CA ALA A 145 -24.58 -5.42 13.27
C ALA A 145 -25.26 -6.67 12.69
N ALA A 146 -24.58 -7.80 12.64
CA ALA A 146 -25.17 -9.06 12.17
C ALA A 146 -26.33 -9.54 13.06
N SER A 147 -26.25 -9.35 14.39
CA SER A 147 -27.34 -9.63 15.31
C SER A 147 -28.58 -8.78 15.03
N ARG A 148 -28.41 -7.50 14.67
CA ARG A 148 -29.53 -6.62 14.29
C ARG A 148 -30.20 -7.07 12.98
N VAL A 149 -29.40 -7.40 11.97
CA VAL A 149 -29.91 -7.90 10.69
C VAL A 149 -30.73 -9.19 10.87
N LEU A 150 -30.28 -10.09 11.74
CA LEU A 150 -31.05 -11.29 12.10
C LEU A 150 -32.37 -10.94 12.80
N GLN A 151 -32.36 -9.97 13.69
CA GLN A 151 -33.53 -9.52 14.41
C GLN A 151 -34.56 -8.88 13.46
N GLU A 152 -34.10 -8.00 12.57
CA GLU A 152 -34.93 -7.36 11.52
C GLU A 152 -35.45 -8.38 10.50
N GLY A 153 -34.68 -9.43 10.17
CA GLY A 153 -35.11 -10.47 9.23
C GLY A 153 -36.06 -11.52 9.82
N LEU A 154 -36.17 -11.58 11.16
CA LEU A 154 -37.09 -12.50 11.87
C LEU A 154 -38.41 -11.82 12.28
N GLU A 155 -38.55 -10.52 12.10
CA GLU A 155 -39.78 -9.74 12.38
C GLU A 155 -40.74 -9.68 11.17
N ILE A 156 -40.60 -10.61 10.18
CA ILE A 156 -41.51 -10.76 9.04
C ILE A 156 -42.68 -11.66 9.39
#